data_2d345dc5c6356ae4009089aa34d27eee
#
_entry.id   2d345dc5c6356ae4009089aa34d27eee
#
_cell.length_a   1.000
_cell.length_b   1.000
_cell.length_c   1.000
_cell.angle_alpha   90.00
_cell.angle_beta   90.00
_cell.angle_gamma   90.00
#
_symmetry.space_group_name_H-M   'P 1'
#
loop_
_entity.id
_entity.type
_entity.pdbx_description
1 polymer ?
#
loop_
_entity_poly.entity_id
_entity_poly.type
_entity_poly.pdbx_seq_one_letter_code
_entity_poly.pdbx_strand_id
1 'polypeptide(L)'
;MAEKPRYRALFLGAGPQMHCGVGQFTCLLQQTIEKIEPGASTALTLTQTDGTIAETWRAVGSADSVVCNFPIVAWKRVILRPLLALLFAQLRRRKVVLIQHEWAGLNGIRRLTYIPALWLANTIVMFSPLVRRELADDPIMRGMVRKCVLAPLPPNIAAPANTADSMLLQRLVAARSDGQLVIGHFGSIYPGKQPNGLLEIGAILKQRDLRPLIVYVGSFIRGVENIEQKFHIRVAELGLKSDVIVSGYVASDLEVFGLLSEIDVFCYSLAEGLSARRSSILACVQSGRPLIVTGPALPDEFDHHPRFRELIDRGAILLVPRDADSAAYADQIIAALKRPTAQVPFDFEGWWTDVANAIRAQL
;
A
#
# COMPACT_ATOMS: atom_id res chain seq x y z
N MET A 1 27.62 10.87 -26.86
CA MET A 1 27.53 11.64 -25.61
C MET A 1 26.10 11.50 -25.12
N ALA A 2 25.88 10.99 -23.91
CA ALA A 2 24.53 10.95 -23.36
C ALA A 2 24.01 12.39 -23.17
N GLU A 3 22.77 12.63 -23.58
CA GLU A 3 22.13 13.93 -23.43
C GLU A 3 22.00 14.25 -21.94
N LYS A 4 22.29 15.49 -21.55
CA LYS A 4 22.22 15.90 -20.15
C LYS A 4 20.77 15.86 -19.70
N PRO A 5 20.44 15.24 -18.53
CA PRO A 5 19.06 15.17 -18.07
C PRO A 5 18.49 16.58 -17.85
N ARG A 6 17.17 16.72 -18.06
CA ARG A 6 16.47 18.00 -17.93
C ARG A 6 16.44 18.53 -16.49
N TYR A 7 16.55 17.63 -15.52
CA TYR A 7 16.59 17.92 -14.09
C TYR A 7 17.36 16.81 -13.37
N ARG A 8 17.76 17.06 -12.12
CA ARG A 8 18.38 16.08 -11.22
C ARG A 8 17.62 16.06 -9.90
N ALA A 9 16.95 14.94 -9.62
CA ALA A 9 16.20 14.71 -8.40
C ALA A 9 17.00 13.89 -7.39
N LEU A 10 17.11 14.35 -6.15
CA LEU A 10 17.69 13.61 -5.03
C LEU A 10 16.57 12.93 -4.23
N PHE A 11 16.55 11.59 -4.24
CA PHE A 11 15.63 10.80 -3.45
C PHE A 11 16.22 10.49 -2.07
N LEU A 12 15.50 10.88 -1.01
CA LEU A 12 15.88 10.55 0.36
C LEU A 12 15.28 9.19 0.75
N GLY A 13 16.13 8.25 1.15
CA GLY A 13 15.75 6.90 1.55
C GLY A 13 16.33 6.49 2.90
N ALA A 14 15.90 5.36 3.43
CA ALA A 14 16.37 4.80 4.70
C ALA A 14 17.23 3.53 4.52
N GLY A 15 17.63 3.22 3.28
CA GLY A 15 18.44 2.06 2.91
C GLY A 15 17.62 0.81 2.56
N PRO A 16 18.25 -0.18 1.92
CA PRO A 16 17.57 -1.35 1.34
C PRO A 16 17.06 -2.39 2.35
N GLN A 17 17.47 -2.34 3.60
CA GLN A 17 17.16 -3.36 4.63
C GLN A 17 15.77 -3.23 5.26
N MET A 18 14.89 -2.35 4.75
CA MET A 18 13.64 -2.05 5.40
C MET A 18 12.46 -2.76 4.72
N HIS A 19 11.86 -3.69 5.42
CA HIS A 19 10.54 -4.26 5.11
C HIS A 19 9.42 -3.19 5.30
N CYS A 20 9.59 -2.05 4.63
CA CYS A 20 8.68 -0.92 4.69
C CYS A 20 8.17 -0.62 3.27
N GLY A 21 6.86 -0.76 3.04
CA GLY A 21 6.27 -0.50 1.73
C GLY A 21 6.56 0.90 1.18
N VAL A 22 6.66 1.92 2.05
CA VAL A 22 7.05 3.29 1.65
C VAL A 22 8.52 3.36 1.24
N GLY A 23 9.40 2.64 1.93
CA GLY A 23 10.81 2.55 1.55
C GLY A 23 10.99 1.86 0.20
N GLN A 24 10.30 0.73 -0.02
CA GLN A 24 10.29 0.02 -1.31
C GLN A 24 9.74 0.89 -2.43
N PHE A 25 8.63 1.59 -2.18
CA PHE A 25 8.06 2.56 -3.13
C PHE A 25 9.10 3.62 -3.52
N THR A 26 9.86 4.18 -2.57
CA THR A 26 10.90 5.18 -2.86
C THR A 26 11.97 4.64 -3.81
N CYS A 27 12.44 3.40 -3.59
CA CYS A 27 13.44 2.76 -4.44
C CYS A 27 12.89 2.50 -5.85
N LEU A 28 11.68 1.93 -5.96
CA LEU A 28 11.07 1.62 -7.26
C LEU A 28 10.76 2.89 -8.05
N LEU A 29 10.28 3.94 -7.40
CA LEU A 29 10.04 5.23 -8.04
C LEU A 29 11.33 5.84 -8.60
N GLN A 30 12.40 5.85 -7.79
CA GLN A 30 13.70 6.35 -8.23
C GLN A 30 14.23 5.56 -9.42
N GLN A 31 14.16 4.21 -9.37
CA GLN A 31 14.56 3.34 -10.47
C GLN A 31 13.73 3.56 -11.73
N THR A 32 12.43 3.77 -11.59
CA THR A 32 11.55 4.04 -12.72
C THR A 32 11.89 5.38 -13.39
N ILE A 33 12.12 6.43 -12.61
CA ILE A 33 12.54 7.74 -13.13
C ILE A 33 13.89 7.62 -13.83
N GLU A 34 14.85 6.90 -13.26
CA GLU A 34 16.17 6.66 -13.87
C GLU A 34 16.06 5.87 -15.17
N LYS A 35 15.14 4.90 -15.26
CA LYS A 35 14.85 4.14 -16.48
C LYS A 35 14.23 5.02 -17.59
N ILE A 36 13.35 5.95 -17.21
CA ILE A 36 12.70 6.88 -18.18
C ILE A 36 13.68 7.95 -18.66
N GLU A 37 14.49 8.50 -17.75
CA GLU A 37 15.45 9.58 -18.06
C GLU A 37 16.77 9.31 -17.33
N PRO A 38 17.74 8.64 -17.98
CA PRO A 38 19.01 8.28 -17.38
C PRO A 38 19.80 9.49 -16.85
N GLY A 39 20.30 9.39 -15.63
CA GLY A 39 21.02 10.47 -14.93
C GLY A 39 20.12 11.51 -14.27
N ALA A 40 18.78 11.38 -14.38
CA ALA A 40 17.82 12.31 -13.77
C ALA A 40 17.61 12.10 -12.27
N SER A 41 18.04 10.96 -11.71
CA SER A 41 17.80 10.66 -10.31
C SER A 41 19.03 10.16 -9.59
N THR A 42 19.16 10.53 -8.31
CA THR A 42 20.17 10.01 -7.38
C THR A 42 19.49 9.70 -6.05
N ALA A 43 20.08 8.82 -5.26
CA ALA A 43 19.56 8.46 -3.94
C ALA A 43 20.57 8.81 -2.84
N LEU A 44 20.05 9.26 -1.70
CA LEU A 44 20.82 9.46 -0.47
C LEU A 44 20.17 8.66 0.66
N THR A 45 20.90 7.74 1.22
CA THR A 45 20.49 6.97 2.39
C THR A 45 20.74 7.76 3.67
N LEU A 46 19.70 7.90 4.50
CA LEU A 46 19.74 8.59 5.79
C LEU A 46 19.43 7.59 6.90
N THR A 47 20.47 7.12 7.58
CA THR A 47 20.37 6.20 8.74
C THR A 47 21.10 6.81 9.95
N GLN A 48 21.32 6.03 11.00
CA GLN A 48 22.14 6.48 12.13
C GLN A 48 23.61 6.66 11.73
N THR A 49 24.11 5.88 10.80
CA THR A 49 25.52 5.86 10.35
C THR A 49 25.72 6.59 9.02
N ASP A 50 24.75 6.50 8.10
CA ASP A 50 24.87 7.00 6.74
C ASP A 50 24.18 8.37 6.58
N GLY A 51 24.64 9.14 5.61
CA GLY A 51 24.12 10.48 5.31
C GLY A 51 24.56 11.50 6.35
N THR A 52 25.87 11.69 6.49
CA THR A 52 26.43 12.75 7.34
C THR A 52 25.92 14.13 6.91
N ILE A 53 26.02 15.11 7.79
CA ILE A 53 25.60 16.49 7.50
C ILE A 53 26.31 17.03 6.24
N ALA A 54 27.61 16.77 6.12
CA ALA A 54 28.42 17.23 4.98
C ALA A 54 28.03 16.53 3.67
N GLU A 55 27.77 15.22 3.70
CA GLU A 55 27.27 14.47 2.55
C GLU A 55 25.88 14.93 2.13
N THR A 56 24.97 15.12 3.10
CA THR A 56 23.63 15.64 2.84
C THR A 56 23.69 17.03 2.21
N TRP A 57 24.52 17.92 2.74
CA TRP A 57 24.70 19.25 2.18
C TRP A 57 25.23 19.24 0.75
N ARG A 58 26.22 18.38 0.45
CA ARG A 58 26.79 18.23 -0.89
C ARG A 58 25.75 17.62 -1.86
N ALA A 59 25.08 16.54 -1.46
CA ALA A 59 24.09 15.86 -2.28
C ALA A 59 22.91 16.79 -2.64
N VAL A 60 22.37 17.52 -1.67
CA VAL A 60 21.33 18.53 -1.90
C VAL A 60 21.83 19.63 -2.84
N GLY A 61 23.12 20.03 -2.72
CA GLY A 61 23.72 21.06 -3.58
C GLY A 61 23.83 20.65 -5.05
N SER A 62 23.99 19.36 -5.33
CA SER A 62 24.12 18.82 -6.69
C SER A 62 22.78 18.51 -7.38
N ALA A 63 21.68 18.56 -6.65
CA ALA A 63 20.33 18.29 -7.16
C ALA A 63 19.57 19.59 -7.47
N ASP A 64 18.57 19.52 -8.34
CA ASP A 64 17.63 20.60 -8.64
C ASP A 64 16.39 20.50 -7.75
N SER A 65 16.03 19.26 -7.37
CA SER A 65 14.90 18.95 -6.48
C SER A 65 15.26 17.85 -5.49
N VAL A 66 14.54 17.83 -4.36
CA VAL A 66 14.65 16.80 -3.32
C VAL A 66 13.29 16.14 -3.14
N VAL A 67 13.26 14.82 -3.27
CA VAL A 67 12.06 13.99 -3.10
C VAL A 67 12.16 13.22 -1.79
N CYS A 68 11.14 13.31 -0.96
CA CYS A 68 11.09 12.69 0.35
C CYS A 68 9.73 12.02 0.59
N ASN A 69 9.74 10.78 1.06
CA ASN A 69 8.52 10.03 1.37
C ASN A 69 8.25 9.97 2.87
N PHE A 70 7.00 10.20 3.28
CA PHE A 70 6.55 10.03 4.66
C PHE A 70 5.25 9.20 4.75
N PRO A 71 5.12 8.36 5.81
CA PRO A 71 6.11 8.06 6.85
C PRO A 71 7.04 6.91 6.44
N ILE A 72 8.35 7.03 6.64
CA ILE A 72 9.29 5.90 6.61
C ILE A 72 9.52 5.42 8.04
N VAL A 73 9.29 4.13 8.31
CA VAL A 73 9.36 3.56 9.66
C VAL A 73 10.76 3.69 10.28
N ALA A 74 11.82 3.53 9.49
CA ALA A 74 13.20 3.65 9.93
C ALA A 74 13.55 5.04 10.49
N TRP A 75 12.89 6.07 9.98
CA TRP A 75 13.17 7.44 10.42
C TRP A 75 12.57 7.81 11.78
N LYS A 76 11.85 6.90 12.44
CA LYS A 76 11.36 7.14 13.81
C LYS A 76 12.44 7.59 14.79
N ARG A 77 13.68 7.08 14.63
CA ARG A 77 14.82 7.38 15.52
C ARG A 77 15.76 8.44 14.97
N VAL A 78 15.65 8.79 13.69
CA VAL A 78 16.56 9.70 12.98
C VAL A 78 15.81 10.78 12.22
N ILE A 79 14.61 11.14 12.65
CA ILE A 79 13.71 12.08 11.95
C ILE A 79 14.36 13.46 11.66
N LEU A 80 15.30 13.88 12.49
CA LEU A 80 16.02 15.14 12.28
C LEU A 80 16.85 15.15 10.99
N ARG A 81 17.36 14.00 10.54
CA ARG A 81 18.19 13.93 9.32
C ARG A 81 17.42 14.27 8.06
N PRO A 82 16.28 13.62 7.74
CA PRO A 82 15.48 14.04 6.60
C PRO A 82 14.96 15.47 6.74
N LEU A 83 14.61 15.95 7.94
CA LEU A 83 14.20 17.35 8.14
C LEU A 83 15.33 18.34 7.85
N LEU A 84 16.57 18.04 8.25
CA LEU A 84 17.74 18.82 7.90
C LEU A 84 18.00 18.83 6.40
N ALA A 85 17.84 17.69 5.72
CA ALA A 85 17.98 17.61 4.26
C ALA A 85 16.96 18.52 3.55
N LEU A 86 15.70 18.53 4.01
CA LEU A 86 14.67 19.42 3.48
C LEU A 86 14.96 20.90 3.78
N LEU A 87 15.46 21.21 4.97
CA LEU A 87 15.90 22.58 5.32
C LEU A 87 17.07 23.03 4.42
N PHE A 88 18.06 22.14 4.18
CA PHE A 88 19.16 22.44 3.26
C PHE A 88 18.68 22.68 1.83
N ALA A 89 17.65 21.91 1.39
CA ALA A 89 17.02 22.13 0.10
C ALA A 89 16.42 23.54 0.00
N GLN A 90 15.70 23.97 1.01
CA GLN A 90 15.14 25.34 1.05
C GLN A 90 16.23 26.41 1.08
N LEU A 91 17.27 26.26 1.92
CA LEU A 91 18.39 27.20 1.99
C LEU A 91 19.13 27.31 0.64
N ARG A 92 19.20 26.22 -0.11
CA ARG A 92 19.78 26.19 -1.46
C ARG A 92 18.80 26.48 -2.59
N ARG A 93 17.57 26.89 -2.25
CA ARG A 93 16.50 27.18 -3.21
C ARG A 93 16.22 25.99 -4.15
N ARG A 94 16.33 24.75 -3.62
CA ARG A 94 15.97 23.54 -4.33
C ARG A 94 14.51 23.23 -4.08
N LYS A 95 13.83 22.72 -5.11
CA LYS A 95 12.43 22.34 -4.97
C LYS A 95 12.29 21.10 -4.07
N VAL A 96 11.36 21.14 -3.13
CA VAL A 96 11.05 20.02 -2.23
C VAL A 96 9.72 19.41 -2.62
N VAL A 97 9.75 18.15 -3.05
CA VAL A 97 8.58 17.33 -3.32
C VAL A 97 8.43 16.31 -2.21
N LEU A 98 7.38 16.47 -1.40
CA LEU A 98 7.06 15.57 -0.31
C LEU A 98 5.96 14.61 -0.75
N ILE A 99 6.16 13.31 -0.58
CA ILE A 99 5.14 12.30 -0.84
C ILE A 99 4.57 11.84 0.50
N GLN A 100 3.28 12.11 0.73
CA GLN A 100 2.58 11.83 1.98
C GLN A 100 1.57 10.70 1.78
N HIS A 101 1.82 9.55 2.43
CA HIS A 101 0.98 8.36 2.26
C HIS A 101 -0.24 8.30 3.19
N GLU A 102 -0.15 8.89 4.39
CA GLU A 102 -1.21 8.87 5.40
C GLU A 102 -1.13 10.09 6.33
N TRP A 103 -2.27 10.51 6.91
CA TRP A 103 -2.30 11.61 7.88
C TRP A 103 -3.09 11.25 9.14
N ALA A 104 -4.38 10.94 9.04
CA ALA A 104 -5.24 10.64 10.19
C ALA A 104 -4.78 9.40 10.99
N GLY A 105 -4.25 8.37 10.31
CA GLY A 105 -3.69 7.18 10.94
C GLY A 105 -2.42 7.39 11.76
N LEU A 106 -1.79 8.56 11.67
CA LEU A 106 -0.62 8.91 12.47
C LEU A 106 -1.02 9.33 13.88
N ASN A 107 -0.30 8.85 14.88
CA ASN A 107 -0.49 9.34 16.25
C ASN A 107 -0.02 10.81 16.37
N GLY A 108 -0.50 11.53 17.41
CA GLY A 108 -0.27 12.98 17.58
C GLY A 108 1.22 13.36 17.57
N ILE A 109 2.09 12.58 18.21
CA ILE A 109 3.53 12.84 18.24
C ILE A 109 4.13 12.75 16.83
N ARG A 110 3.74 11.73 16.03
CA ARG A 110 4.19 11.63 14.64
C ARG A 110 3.68 12.76 13.76
N ARG A 111 2.41 13.17 13.90
CA ARG A 111 1.89 14.34 13.19
C ARG A 111 2.74 15.55 13.48
N LEU A 112 3.02 15.81 14.76
CA LEU A 112 3.84 16.96 15.19
C LEU A 112 5.25 16.90 14.58
N THR A 113 5.89 15.72 14.51
CA THR A 113 7.23 15.59 13.93
C THR A 113 7.25 15.75 12.40
N TYR A 114 6.12 15.56 11.70
CA TYR A 114 6.05 15.71 10.24
C TYR A 114 5.58 17.11 9.77
N ILE A 115 4.99 17.92 10.66
CA ILE A 115 4.59 19.30 10.34
C ILE A 115 5.72 20.11 9.70
N PRO A 116 6.97 20.12 10.21
CA PRO A 116 8.06 20.86 9.57
C PRO A 116 8.34 20.41 8.14
N ALA A 117 8.25 19.11 7.84
CA ALA A 117 8.46 18.61 6.50
C ALA A 117 7.39 19.11 5.53
N LEU A 118 6.11 19.11 5.95
CA LEU A 118 4.99 19.62 5.15
C LEU A 118 5.13 21.13 4.90
N TRP A 119 5.62 21.90 5.87
CA TRP A 119 5.87 23.33 5.69
C TRP A 119 7.03 23.62 4.73
N LEU A 120 8.10 22.82 4.80
CA LEU A 120 9.25 22.93 3.92
C LEU A 120 8.96 22.43 2.49
N ALA A 121 7.90 21.67 2.29
CA ALA A 121 7.53 21.19 0.95
C ALA A 121 7.04 22.32 0.04
N ASN A 122 7.49 22.33 -1.22
CA ASN A 122 6.93 23.15 -2.28
C ASN A 122 5.67 22.47 -2.87
N THR A 123 5.73 21.15 -3.04
CA THR A 123 4.60 20.31 -3.48
C THR A 123 4.46 19.13 -2.54
N ILE A 124 3.22 18.76 -2.22
CA ILE A 124 2.87 17.58 -1.43
C ILE A 124 2.09 16.63 -2.34
N VAL A 125 2.68 15.48 -2.67
CA VAL A 125 2.04 14.44 -3.47
C VAL A 125 1.29 13.49 -2.55
N MET A 126 0.04 13.21 -2.88
CA MET A 126 -0.83 12.28 -2.16
C MET A 126 -1.46 11.28 -3.13
N PHE A 127 -1.82 10.11 -2.65
CA PHE A 127 -2.38 9.03 -3.46
C PHE A 127 -3.89 8.82 -3.25
N SER A 128 -4.52 9.66 -2.44
CA SER A 128 -5.93 9.51 -2.10
C SER A 128 -6.56 10.86 -1.76
N PRO A 129 -7.71 11.21 -2.34
CA PRO A 129 -8.52 12.34 -1.93
C PRO A 129 -8.88 12.31 -0.45
N LEU A 130 -9.07 11.11 0.13
CA LEU A 130 -9.34 10.95 1.55
C LEU A 130 -8.20 11.53 2.41
N VAL A 131 -6.93 11.22 2.10
CA VAL A 131 -5.77 11.76 2.84
C VAL A 131 -5.67 13.28 2.67
N ARG A 132 -5.99 13.80 1.48
CA ARG A 132 -6.07 15.24 1.24
C ARG A 132 -7.16 15.90 2.10
N ARG A 133 -8.31 15.26 2.24
CA ARG A 133 -9.41 15.73 3.09
C ARG A 133 -9.03 15.68 4.57
N GLU A 134 -8.41 14.60 5.03
CA GLU A 134 -7.89 14.48 6.39
C GLU A 134 -6.93 15.65 6.74
N LEU A 135 -6.10 16.07 5.79
CA LEU A 135 -5.21 17.22 5.95
C LEU A 135 -5.98 18.55 5.95
N ALA A 136 -7.05 18.66 5.15
CA ALA A 136 -7.90 19.83 5.09
C ALA A 136 -8.70 20.04 6.40
N ASP A 137 -9.10 18.96 7.03
CA ASP A 137 -9.85 18.96 8.29
C ASP A 137 -8.96 19.24 9.51
N ASP A 138 -7.63 19.13 9.36
CA ASP A 138 -6.67 19.48 10.41
C ASP A 138 -6.48 21.01 10.49
N PRO A 139 -6.82 21.67 11.62
CA PRO A 139 -6.76 23.14 11.74
C PRO A 139 -5.38 23.74 11.48
N ILE A 140 -4.29 23.00 11.81
CA ILE A 140 -2.91 23.46 11.63
C ILE A 140 -2.47 23.29 10.18
N MET A 141 -2.97 22.23 9.52
CA MET A 141 -2.46 21.80 8.21
C MET A 141 -3.33 22.20 7.03
N ARG A 142 -4.58 22.66 7.25
CA ARG A 142 -5.52 23.05 6.18
C ARG A 142 -4.94 23.99 5.13
N GLY A 143 -4.03 24.88 5.53
CA GLY A 143 -3.35 25.80 4.62
C GLY A 143 -2.37 25.11 3.65
N MET A 144 -1.96 23.86 3.94
CA MET A 144 -1.05 23.09 3.09
C MET A 144 -1.76 22.41 1.93
N VAL A 145 -3.10 22.27 1.98
CA VAL A 145 -3.90 21.63 0.92
C VAL A 145 -3.69 22.27 -0.46
N ARG A 146 -3.39 23.57 -0.50
CA ARG A 146 -3.06 24.29 -1.76
C ARG A 146 -1.78 23.77 -2.44
N LYS A 147 -0.89 23.11 -1.68
CA LYS A 147 0.34 22.49 -2.19
C LYS A 147 0.12 21.01 -2.61
N CYS A 148 -1.07 20.44 -2.31
CA CYS A 148 -1.35 19.04 -2.52
C CYS A 148 -1.73 18.77 -3.97
N VAL A 149 -1.09 17.74 -4.55
CA VAL A 149 -1.43 17.16 -5.84
C VAL A 149 -1.71 15.68 -5.65
N LEU A 150 -2.61 15.12 -6.46
CA LEU A 150 -2.92 13.70 -6.44
C LEU A 150 -2.11 12.99 -7.54
N ALA A 151 -1.59 11.82 -7.20
CA ALA A 151 -0.90 10.94 -8.13
C ALA A 151 -1.44 9.50 -7.99
N PRO A 152 -1.42 8.69 -9.06
CA PRO A 152 -1.82 7.29 -8.98
C PRO A 152 -0.81 6.48 -8.17
N LEU A 153 -1.26 5.65 -7.21
CA LEU A 153 -0.39 4.74 -6.47
C LEU A 153 -0.23 3.43 -7.24
N PRO A 154 1.00 3.01 -7.58
CA PRO A 154 1.25 1.71 -8.20
C PRO A 154 1.31 0.57 -7.18
N PRO A 155 1.22 -0.69 -7.62
CA PRO A 155 1.51 -1.85 -6.77
C PRO A 155 3.00 -1.90 -6.42
N ASN A 156 3.32 -2.35 -5.19
CA ASN A 156 4.70 -2.47 -4.75
C ASN A 156 5.39 -3.76 -5.23
N ILE A 157 4.60 -4.79 -5.56
CA ILE A 157 5.10 -6.10 -6.00
C ILE A 157 4.49 -6.46 -7.35
N ALA A 158 5.32 -7.01 -8.23
CA ALA A 158 4.92 -7.52 -9.54
C ALA A 158 4.61 -9.01 -9.46
N ALA A 159 3.57 -9.44 -10.16
CA ALA A 159 3.32 -10.87 -10.32
C ALA A 159 4.48 -11.50 -11.11
N PRO A 160 5.20 -12.48 -10.54
CA PRO A 160 6.31 -13.14 -11.21
C PRO A 160 5.78 -14.16 -12.25
N ALA A 161 6.62 -14.51 -13.22
CA ALA A 161 6.30 -15.54 -14.21
C ALA A 161 6.17 -16.95 -13.59
N ASN A 162 6.89 -17.20 -12.50
CA ASN A 162 6.88 -18.47 -11.77
C ASN A 162 6.57 -18.21 -10.29
N THR A 163 6.09 -19.22 -9.59
CA THR A 163 5.85 -19.19 -8.14
C THR A 163 6.81 -20.14 -7.43
N ALA A 164 7.16 -19.83 -6.18
CA ALA A 164 7.93 -20.74 -5.34
C ALA A 164 7.00 -21.73 -4.64
N ASP A 165 7.45 -22.98 -4.50
CA ASP A 165 6.76 -23.97 -3.70
C ASP A 165 7.03 -23.75 -2.20
N SER A 166 6.00 -23.98 -1.37
CA SER A 166 6.12 -23.95 0.09
C SER A 166 5.12 -24.91 0.72
N MET A 167 5.37 -25.34 1.96
CA MET A 167 4.42 -26.22 2.69
C MET A 167 3.03 -25.57 2.81
N LEU A 168 2.97 -24.24 2.95
CA LEU A 168 1.70 -23.54 3.02
C LEU A 168 0.98 -23.57 1.66
N LEU A 169 1.71 -23.36 0.57
CA LEU A 169 1.14 -23.45 -0.78
C LEU A 169 0.57 -24.85 -1.02
N GLN A 170 1.33 -25.91 -0.74
CA GLN A 170 0.86 -27.31 -0.86
C GLN A 170 -0.41 -27.56 -0.03
N ARG A 171 -0.50 -27.00 1.18
CA ARG A 171 -1.70 -27.06 2.01
C ARG A 171 -2.91 -26.40 1.37
N LEU A 172 -2.74 -25.22 0.73
CA LEU A 172 -3.83 -24.53 0.03
C LEU A 172 -4.28 -25.32 -1.21
N VAL A 173 -3.35 -25.84 -1.98
CA VAL A 173 -3.64 -26.72 -3.14
C VAL A 173 -4.44 -27.95 -2.70
N ALA A 174 -4.03 -28.63 -1.62
CA ALA A 174 -4.73 -29.77 -1.08
C ALA A 174 -6.15 -29.40 -0.60
N ALA A 175 -6.31 -28.28 0.11
CA ALA A 175 -7.60 -27.79 0.60
C ALA A 175 -8.58 -27.53 -0.57
N ARG A 176 -8.14 -26.89 -1.64
CA ARG A 176 -8.96 -26.68 -2.84
C ARG A 176 -9.32 -27.98 -3.54
N SER A 177 -8.37 -28.91 -3.66
CA SER A 177 -8.61 -30.24 -4.23
C SER A 177 -9.63 -31.05 -3.43
N ASP A 178 -9.71 -30.81 -2.11
CA ASP A 178 -10.71 -31.40 -1.20
C ASP A 178 -12.05 -30.63 -1.20
N GLY A 179 -12.22 -29.66 -2.09
CA GLY A 179 -13.46 -28.88 -2.23
C GLY A 179 -13.66 -27.79 -1.18
N GLN A 180 -12.61 -27.36 -0.48
CA GLN A 180 -12.71 -26.18 0.38
C GLN A 180 -12.71 -24.90 -0.46
N LEU A 181 -13.49 -23.91 -0.02
CA LEU A 181 -13.51 -22.57 -0.57
C LEU A 181 -12.42 -21.73 0.13
N VAL A 182 -11.35 -21.39 -0.58
CA VAL A 182 -10.27 -20.58 -0.01
C VAL A 182 -10.59 -19.09 -0.15
N ILE A 183 -10.90 -18.41 0.96
CA ILE A 183 -11.14 -16.97 1.01
C ILE A 183 -9.94 -16.27 1.66
N GLY A 184 -9.48 -15.17 1.06
CA GLY A 184 -8.20 -14.61 1.44
C GLY A 184 -8.16 -13.12 1.71
N HIS A 185 -7.14 -12.74 2.48
CA HIS A 185 -6.72 -11.38 2.73
C HIS A 185 -5.20 -11.29 2.59
N PHE A 186 -4.70 -10.31 1.85
CA PHE A 186 -3.26 -10.05 1.73
C PHE A 186 -2.85 -8.74 2.41
N GLY A 187 -1.73 -8.80 3.13
CA GLY A 187 -1.06 -7.66 3.76
C GLY A 187 -1.16 -7.66 5.28
N SER A 188 -0.63 -6.62 5.91
CA SER A 188 -0.58 -6.50 7.38
C SER A 188 -1.96 -6.57 8.02
N ILE A 189 -2.04 -7.22 9.18
CA ILE A 189 -3.27 -7.40 9.97
C ILE A 189 -3.26 -6.38 11.10
N TYR A 190 -4.23 -5.45 11.08
CA TYR A 190 -4.39 -4.40 12.09
C TYR A 190 -5.84 -3.91 12.14
N PRO A 191 -6.27 -3.18 13.21
CA PRO A 191 -7.68 -2.82 13.43
C PRO A 191 -8.34 -2.08 12.27
N GLY A 192 -7.63 -1.17 11.58
CA GLY A 192 -8.17 -0.42 10.44
C GLY A 192 -8.56 -1.28 9.22
N LYS A 193 -8.06 -2.53 9.15
CA LYS A 193 -8.46 -3.51 8.14
C LYS A 193 -9.57 -4.45 8.61
N GLN A 194 -10.11 -4.25 9.80
CA GLN A 194 -11.21 -5.04 10.38
C GLN A 194 -11.04 -6.56 10.18
N PRO A 195 -9.94 -7.19 10.65
CA PRO A 195 -9.65 -8.59 10.36
C PRO A 195 -10.75 -9.55 10.82
N ASN A 196 -11.53 -9.18 11.84
CA ASN A 196 -12.66 -9.98 12.32
C ASN A 196 -13.82 -10.04 11.32
N GLY A 197 -13.99 -9.05 10.43
CA GLY A 197 -15.02 -9.07 9.40
C GLY A 197 -14.91 -10.28 8.47
N LEU A 198 -13.68 -10.64 8.05
CA LEU A 198 -13.49 -11.84 7.23
C LEU A 198 -13.77 -13.13 8.00
N LEU A 199 -13.52 -13.17 9.32
CA LEU A 199 -13.88 -14.30 10.18
C LEU A 199 -15.40 -14.47 10.27
N GLU A 200 -16.14 -13.37 10.43
CA GLU A 200 -17.61 -13.38 10.50
C GLU A 200 -18.21 -13.82 9.18
N ILE A 201 -17.68 -13.32 8.06
CA ILE A 201 -18.07 -13.77 6.71
C ILE A 201 -17.82 -15.27 6.56
N GLY A 202 -16.67 -15.77 6.97
CA GLY A 202 -16.35 -17.20 6.93
C GLY A 202 -17.31 -18.04 7.79
N ALA A 203 -17.69 -17.56 8.98
CA ALA A 203 -18.68 -18.24 9.83
C ALA A 203 -20.05 -18.34 9.14
N ILE A 204 -20.50 -17.25 8.47
CA ILE A 204 -21.75 -17.24 7.70
C ILE A 204 -21.68 -18.21 6.51
N LEU A 205 -20.56 -18.24 5.77
CA LEU A 205 -20.38 -19.19 4.66
C LEU A 205 -20.45 -20.65 5.18
N LYS A 206 -19.87 -20.93 6.34
CA LYS A 206 -19.96 -22.25 6.99
C LYS A 206 -21.39 -22.61 7.39
N GLN A 207 -22.18 -21.66 7.88
CA GLN A 207 -23.61 -21.86 8.19
C GLN A 207 -24.46 -22.13 6.93
N ARG A 208 -23.95 -21.76 5.75
CA ARG A 208 -24.57 -22.01 4.43
C ARG A 208 -24.03 -23.27 3.75
N ASP A 209 -23.50 -24.21 4.52
CA ASP A 209 -22.97 -25.49 4.07
C ASP A 209 -21.76 -25.39 3.11
N LEU A 210 -21.10 -24.23 3.06
CA LEU A 210 -19.81 -24.09 2.40
C LEU A 210 -18.69 -24.48 3.37
N ARG A 211 -17.56 -24.91 2.80
CA ARG A 211 -16.37 -25.33 3.58
C ARG A 211 -15.27 -24.26 3.44
N PRO A 212 -15.40 -23.08 4.11
CA PRO A 212 -14.43 -22.01 3.95
C PRO A 212 -13.10 -22.33 4.62
N LEU A 213 -12.00 -22.07 3.92
CA LEU A 213 -10.66 -21.93 4.50
C LEU A 213 -10.27 -20.47 4.41
N ILE A 214 -10.12 -19.81 5.55
CA ILE A 214 -9.83 -18.37 5.67
C ILE A 214 -8.32 -18.17 5.75
N VAL A 215 -7.74 -17.47 4.79
CA VAL A 215 -6.28 -17.32 4.69
C VAL A 215 -5.87 -15.86 4.78
N TYR A 216 -5.08 -15.52 5.79
CA TYR A 216 -4.42 -14.23 5.90
C TYR A 216 -2.97 -14.39 5.44
N VAL A 217 -2.66 -13.94 4.22
CA VAL A 217 -1.29 -13.86 3.72
C VAL A 217 -0.67 -12.58 4.23
N GLY A 218 -0.04 -12.64 5.40
CA GLY A 218 0.51 -11.48 6.10
C GLY A 218 0.63 -11.70 7.60
N SER A 219 1.17 -10.69 8.29
CA SER A 219 1.42 -10.74 9.74
C SER A 219 0.70 -9.64 10.51
N PHE A 220 0.49 -9.88 11.80
CA PHE A 220 0.02 -8.84 12.72
C PHE A 220 1.05 -7.72 12.87
N ILE A 221 0.58 -6.48 12.94
CA ILE A 221 1.46 -5.32 13.20
C ILE A 221 1.86 -5.35 14.68
N ARG A 222 3.16 -5.39 14.93
CA ARG A 222 3.72 -5.32 16.31
C ARG A 222 3.44 -3.96 16.93
N GLY A 223 3.12 -3.95 18.24
CA GLY A 223 2.90 -2.72 19.02
C GLY A 223 1.50 -2.14 18.91
N VAL A 224 0.56 -2.86 18.30
CA VAL A 224 -0.88 -2.60 18.40
C VAL A 224 -1.42 -3.54 19.48
N GLU A 225 -1.97 -2.98 20.56
CA GLU A 225 -2.35 -3.73 21.76
C GLU A 225 -3.27 -4.92 21.45
N ASN A 226 -2.76 -6.11 21.76
CA ASN A 226 -3.51 -7.38 21.82
C ASN A 226 -4.32 -7.76 20.56
N ILE A 227 -3.98 -7.22 19.38
CA ILE A 227 -4.76 -7.53 18.17
C ILE A 227 -4.71 -9.02 17.83
N GLU A 228 -3.55 -9.64 17.94
CA GLU A 228 -3.37 -11.07 17.67
C GLU A 228 -4.16 -11.92 18.67
N GLN A 229 -4.08 -11.58 19.96
CA GLN A 229 -4.85 -12.27 20.99
C GLN A 229 -6.36 -12.13 20.77
N LYS A 230 -6.85 -10.90 20.50
CA LYS A 230 -8.28 -10.65 20.21
C LYS A 230 -8.74 -11.41 18.97
N PHE A 231 -7.90 -11.48 17.95
CA PHE A 231 -8.18 -12.23 16.73
C PHE A 231 -8.35 -13.74 17.03
N HIS A 232 -7.43 -14.36 17.76
CA HIS A 232 -7.51 -15.79 18.11
C HIS A 232 -8.68 -16.12 19.04
N ILE A 233 -9.04 -15.21 19.97
CA ILE A 233 -10.27 -15.34 20.76
C ILE A 233 -11.48 -15.36 19.81
N ARG A 234 -11.56 -14.43 18.86
CA ARG A 234 -12.68 -14.36 17.91
C ARG A 234 -12.76 -15.60 17.02
N VAL A 235 -11.63 -16.12 16.56
CA VAL A 235 -11.56 -17.41 15.83
C VAL A 235 -12.16 -18.55 16.65
N ALA A 236 -11.86 -18.60 17.95
CA ALA A 236 -12.40 -19.63 18.84
C ALA A 236 -13.91 -19.47 19.09
N GLU A 237 -14.38 -18.25 19.33
CA GLU A 237 -15.80 -17.93 19.52
C GLU A 237 -16.66 -18.32 18.31
N LEU A 238 -16.13 -18.12 17.10
CA LEU A 238 -16.80 -18.45 15.85
C LEU A 238 -16.67 -19.94 15.43
N GLY A 239 -15.95 -20.75 16.20
CA GLY A 239 -15.75 -22.17 15.89
C GLY A 239 -14.91 -22.42 14.62
N LEU A 240 -13.95 -21.51 14.34
CA LEU A 240 -13.14 -21.52 13.11
C LEU A 240 -11.69 -21.95 13.31
N LYS A 241 -11.34 -22.61 14.43
CA LYS A 241 -9.95 -22.96 14.76
C LYS A 241 -9.24 -23.79 13.67
N SER A 242 -9.95 -24.69 13.02
CA SER A 242 -9.45 -25.53 11.91
C SER A 242 -9.47 -24.83 10.55
N ASP A 243 -10.20 -23.72 10.44
CA ASP A 243 -10.59 -23.12 9.18
C ASP A 243 -9.87 -21.79 8.92
N VAL A 244 -8.91 -21.42 9.77
CA VAL A 244 -8.14 -20.15 9.67
C VAL A 244 -6.65 -20.41 9.60
N ILE A 245 -5.99 -19.78 8.64
CA ILE A 245 -4.53 -19.77 8.49
C ILE A 245 -4.05 -18.31 8.49
N VAL A 246 -2.98 -18.04 9.25
CA VAL A 246 -2.20 -16.79 9.17
C VAL A 246 -0.78 -17.17 8.77
N SER A 247 -0.33 -16.74 7.58
CA SER A 247 1.00 -17.12 7.05
C SER A 247 2.16 -16.54 7.85
N GLY A 248 1.93 -15.45 8.59
CA GLY A 248 3.03 -14.60 9.02
C GLY A 248 3.58 -13.75 7.86
N TYR A 249 4.72 -13.11 8.09
CA TYR A 249 5.41 -12.35 7.06
C TYR A 249 6.06 -13.28 6.04
N VAL A 250 5.72 -13.12 4.78
CA VAL A 250 6.32 -13.85 3.64
C VAL A 250 7.27 -12.91 2.92
N ALA A 251 8.54 -13.26 2.86
CA ALA A 251 9.60 -12.38 2.34
C ALA A 251 9.78 -12.46 0.82
N SER A 252 9.38 -13.58 0.22
CA SER A 252 9.55 -13.84 -1.21
C SER A 252 8.29 -13.48 -1.99
N ASP A 253 8.40 -12.59 -2.98
CA ASP A 253 7.30 -12.27 -3.88
C ASP A 253 6.83 -13.51 -4.66
N LEU A 254 7.75 -14.44 -5.00
CA LEU A 254 7.42 -15.73 -5.65
C LEU A 254 6.48 -16.56 -4.76
N GLU A 255 6.76 -16.64 -3.47
CA GLU A 255 5.92 -17.37 -2.52
C GLU A 255 4.61 -16.62 -2.27
N VAL A 256 4.65 -15.28 -2.12
CA VAL A 256 3.43 -14.46 -1.98
C VAL A 256 2.47 -14.75 -3.14
N PHE A 257 2.93 -14.63 -4.39
CA PHE A 257 2.05 -14.86 -5.54
C PHE A 257 1.63 -16.33 -5.70
N GLY A 258 2.46 -17.30 -5.29
CA GLY A 258 2.05 -18.68 -5.17
C GLY A 258 0.84 -18.84 -4.24
N LEU A 259 0.90 -18.25 -3.05
CA LEU A 259 -0.22 -18.27 -2.11
C LEU A 259 -1.45 -17.52 -2.62
N LEU A 260 -1.26 -16.33 -3.24
CA LEU A 260 -2.36 -15.54 -3.80
C LEU A 260 -3.09 -16.28 -4.94
N SER A 261 -2.40 -17.06 -5.76
CA SER A 261 -3.00 -17.82 -6.86
C SER A 261 -3.93 -18.95 -6.39
N GLU A 262 -3.74 -19.44 -5.17
CA GLU A 262 -4.58 -20.50 -4.58
C GLU A 262 -5.79 -19.96 -3.78
N ILE A 263 -5.96 -18.65 -3.69
CA ILE A 263 -7.14 -18.02 -3.13
C ILE A 263 -8.24 -17.96 -4.19
N ASP A 264 -9.45 -18.42 -3.88
CA ASP A 264 -10.58 -18.38 -4.81
C ASP A 264 -11.20 -16.99 -4.90
N VAL A 265 -11.26 -16.26 -3.76
CA VAL A 265 -11.77 -14.89 -3.68
C VAL A 265 -11.10 -14.12 -2.56
N PHE A 266 -10.69 -12.89 -2.84
CA PHE A 266 -10.23 -11.97 -1.82
C PHE A 266 -11.38 -11.18 -1.23
N CYS A 267 -11.34 -10.95 0.08
CA CYS A 267 -12.37 -10.19 0.76
C CYS A 267 -11.78 -9.23 1.81
N TYR A 268 -12.22 -7.95 1.73
CA TYR A 268 -11.78 -6.89 2.64
C TYR A 268 -12.98 -6.11 3.17
N SER A 269 -13.24 -6.26 4.45
CA SER A 269 -14.14 -5.39 5.21
C SER A 269 -13.32 -4.24 5.79
N LEU A 270 -13.34 -3.07 5.15
CA LEU A 270 -12.52 -1.92 5.54
C LEU A 270 -13.34 -0.86 6.25
N ALA A 271 -12.95 -0.44 7.45
CA ALA A 271 -13.65 0.60 8.22
C ALA A 271 -13.76 1.93 7.45
N GLU A 272 -12.67 2.33 6.78
CA GLU A 272 -12.61 3.57 5.99
C GLU A 272 -13.09 3.39 4.55
N GLY A 273 -13.42 2.15 4.15
CA GLY A 273 -13.66 1.80 2.76
C GLY A 273 -12.37 1.68 1.93
N LEU A 274 -12.55 1.32 0.66
CA LEU A 274 -11.46 1.24 -0.29
C LEU A 274 -10.93 2.63 -0.61
N SER A 275 -9.60 2.79 -0.57
CA SER A 275 -8.94 4.02 -0.99
C SER A 275 -7.80 3.73 -1.98
N ALA A 276 -7.51 4.68 -2.85
CA ALA A 276 -6.49 4.56 -3.90
C ALA A 276 -5.06 4.37 -3.36
N ARG A 277 -4.83 4.53 -2.06
CA ARG A 277 -3.53 4.30 -1.38
C ARG A 277 -3.25 2.84 -0.98
N ARG A 278 -4.10 1.88 -1.35
CA ARG A 278 -3.99 0.47 -0.89
C ARG A 278 -3.35 -0.44 -1.92
N SER A 279 -2.01 -0.40 -2.01
CA SER A 279 -1.23 -1.22 -2.96
C SER A 279 -1.40 -2.74 -2.77
N SER A 280 -1.71 -3.22 -1.56
CA SER A 280 -1.96 -4.67 -1.32
C SER A 280 -3.18 -5.20 -2.09
N ILE A 281 -4.19 -4.35 -2.32
CA ILE A 281 -5.35 -4.70 -3.16
C ILE A 281 -4.91 -4.98 -4.60
N LEU A 282 -3.98 -4.17 -5.12
CA LEU A 282 -3.47 -4.33 -6.48
C LEU A 282 -2.66 -5.62 -6.66
N ALA A 283 -1.99 -6.11 -5.61
CA ALA A 283 -1.35 -7.42 -5.64
C ALA A 283 -2.38 -8.55 -5.75
N CYS A 284 -3.49 -8.46 -5.01
CA CYS A 284 -4.57 -9.44 -5.12
C CYS A 284 -5.17 -9.46 -6.53
N VAL A 285 -5.41 -8.31 -7.14
CA VAL A 285 -5.94 -8.23 -8.51
C VAL A 285 -5.01 -8.85 -9.53
N GLN A 286 -3.69 -8.70 -9.37
CA GLN A 286 -2.69 -9.32 -10.25
C GLN A 286 -2.76 -10.86 -10.25
N SER A 287 -3.29 -11.50 -9.20
CA SER A 287 -3.50 -12.95 -9.18
C SER A 287 -4.62 -13.43 -10.10
N GLY A 288 -5.38 -12.53 -10.71
CA GLY A 288 -6.52 -12.83 -11.56
C GLY A 288 -7.74 -13.37 -10.82
N ARG A 289 -7.79 -13.22 -9.50
CA ARG A 289 -8.92 -13.67 -8.67
C ARG A 289 -9.87 -12.52 -8.35
N PRO A 290 -11.18 -12.79 -8.20
CA PRO A 290 -12.13 -11.74 -7.83
C PRO A 290 -11.81 -11.17 -6.45
N LEU A 291 -11.98 -9.87 -6.29
CA LEU A 291 -11.74 -9.16 -5.05
C LEU A 291 -13.01 -8.41 -4.65
N ILE A 292 -13.48 -8.67 -3.43
CA ILE A 292 -14.65 -8.04 -2.83
C ILE A 292 -14.20 -7.12 -1.71
N VAL A 293 -14.63 -5.87 -1.74
CA VAL A 293 -14.16 -4.88 -0.77
C VAL A 293 -15.22 -3.82 -0.48
N THR A 294 -15.22 -3.28 0.75
CA THR A 294 -16.03 -2.12 1.14
C THR A 294 -15.81 -0.95 0.17
N GLY A 295 -16.89 -0.36 -0.34
CA GLY A 295 -16.83 0.80 -1.23
C GLY A 295 -16.08 2.00 -0.64
N PRO A 296 -15.64 2.96 -1.47
CA PRO A 296 -14.86 4.11 -1.02
C PRO A 296 -15.68 5.05 -0.13
N ALA A 297 -14.98 5.81 0.74
CA ALA A 297 -15.60 6.84 1.58
C ALA A 297 -15.99 8.09 0.78
N LEU A 298 -15.27 8.37 -0.30
CA LEU A 298 -15.48 9.52 -1.17
C LEU A 298 -15.85 9.05 -2.58
N PRO A 299 -16.84 9.68 -3.24
CA PRO A 299 -17.24 9.29 -4.59
C PRO A 299 -16.15 9.55 -5.64
N ASP A 300 -15.27 10.54 -5.40
CA ASP A 300 -14.15 10.95 -6.25
C ASP A 300 -12.81 10.26 -5.94
N GLU A 301 -12.83 9.22 -5.06
CA GLU A 301 -11.61 8.55 -4.58
C GLU A 301 -10.68 8.05 -5.69
N PHE A 302 -11.24 7.65 -6.84
CA PHE A 302 -10.47 7.08 -7.96
C PHE A 302 -10.39 7.97 -9.20
N ASP A 303 -10.88 9.22 -9.17
CA ASP A 303 -10.92 10.10 -10.35
C ASP A 303 -9.52 10.43 -10.90
N HIS A 304 -8.54 10.55 -10.00
CA HIS A 304 -7.15 10.78 -10.35
C HIS A 304 -6.40 9.49 -10.75
N HIS A 305 -7.06 8.33 -10.73
CA HIS A 305 -6.43 7.03 -10.89
C HIS A 305 -7.16 6.14 -11.93
N PRO A 306 -7.06 6.44 -13.23
CA PRO A 306 -7.84 5.79 -14.26
C PRO A 306 -7.65 4.27 -14.32
N ARG A 307 -6.43 3.75 -14.13
CA ARG A 307 -6.18 2.31 -14.10
C ARG A 307 -6.90 1.61 -12.94
N PHE A 308 -6.97 2.25 -11.75
CA PHE A 308 -7.69 1.68 -10.62
C PHE A 308 -9.20 1.68 -10.88
N ARG A 309 -9.72 2.75 -11.46
CA ARG A 309 -11.14 2.84 -11.89
C ARG A 309 -11.46 1.74 -12.90
N GLU A 310 -10.62 1.50 -13.89
CA GLU A 310 -10.81 0.42 -14.87
C GLU A 310 -10.96 -0.96 -14.22
N LEU A 311 -10.18 -1.26 -13.14
CA LEU A 311 -10.32 -2.53 -12.40
C LEU A 311 -11.69 -2.66 -11.75
N ILE A 312 -12.27 -1.57 -11.25
CA ILE A 312 -13.62 -1.54 -10.69
C ILE A 312 -14.67 -1.70 -11.80
N ASP A 313 -14.57 -0.90 -12.85
CA ASP A 313 -15.54 -0.87 -13.95
C ASP A 313 -15.61 -2.22 -14.68
N ARG A 314 -14.49 -2.92 -14.81
CA ARG A 314 -14.42 -4.27 -15.40
C ARG A 314 -14.78 -5.39 -14.42
N GLY A 315 -15.03 -5.10 -13.15
CA GLY A 315 -15.45 -6.07 -12.15
C GLY A 315 -14.33 -6.98 -11.61
N ALA A 316 -13.05 -6.61 -11.79
CA ALA A 316 -11.94 -7.26 -11.06
C ALA A 316 -11.99 -6.91 -9.57
N ILE A 317 -12.50 -5.72 -9.25
CA ILE A 317 -12.79 -5.27 -7.89
C ILE A 317 -14.30 -5.05 -7.77
N LEU A 318 -14.94 -5.80 -6.87
CA LEU A 318 -16.37 -5.73 -6.58
C LEU A 318 -16.59 -4.93 -5.30
N LEU A 319 -17.30 -3.81 -5.42
CA LEU A 319 -17.57 -2.94 -4.29
C LEU A 319 -18.83 -3.37 -3.55
N VAL A 320 -18.76 -3.45 -2.22
CA VAL A 320 -19.91 -3.67 -1.33
C VAL A 320 -20.25 -2.34 -0.63
N PRO A 321 -21.53 -1.99 -0.42
CA PRO A 321 -21.90 -0.80 0.33
C PRO A 321 -21.20 -0.71 1.68
N ARG A 322 -20.92 0.51 2.14
CA ARG A 322 -20.15 0.73 3.38
C ARG A 322 -20.90 0.30 4.65
N ASP A 323 -22.18 0.30 4.60
CA ASP A 323 -23.12 -0.13 5.66
C ASP A 323 -23.53 -1.60 5.56
N ALA A 324 -22.98 -2.33 4.58
CA ALA A 324 -23.25 -3.75 4.40
C ALA A 324 -22.71 -4.58 5.57
N ASP A 325 -23.51 -5.52 6.01
CA ASP A 325 -23.14 -6.50 7.02
C ASP A 325 -22.35 -7.68 6.44
N SER A 326 -21.86 -8.56 7.30
CA SER A 326 -21.09 -9.75 6.90
C SER A 326 -21.89 -10.73 6.03
N ALA A 327 -23.24 -10.71 6.11
CA ALA A 327 -24.11 -11.55 5.27
C ALA A 327 -24.12 -11.07 3.82
N ALA A 328 -24.16 -9.76 3.60
CA ALA A 328 -24.09 -9.17 2.26
C ALA A 328 -22.73 -9.49 1.57
N TYR A 329 -21.63 -9.50 2.33
CA TYR A 329 -20.33 -9.95 1.80
C TYR A 329 -20.35 -11.44 1.41
N ALA A 330 -20.94 -12.30 2.25
CA ALA A 330 -21.10 -13.72 1.93
C ALA A 330 -21.92 -13.94 0.65
N ASP A 331 -23.01 -13.16 0.46
CA ASP A 331 -23.82 -13.18 -0.76
C ASP A 331 -23.00 -12.78 -2.01
N GLN A 332 -22.18 -11.72 -1.89
CA GLN A 332 -21.30 -11.28 -2.97
C GLN A 332 -20.20 -12.31 -3.30
N ILE A 333 -19.64 -12.99 -2.29
CA ILE A 333 -18.70 -14.09 -2.50
C ILE A 333 -19.36 -15.21 -3.32
N ILE A 334 -20.53 -15.67 -2.89
CA ILE A 334 -21.27 -16.74 -3.59
C ILE A 334 -21.63 -16.31 -5.02
N ALA A 335 -22.01 -15.05 -5.22
CA ALA A 335 -22.30 -14.52 -6.54
C ALA A 335 -21.06 -14.43 -7.43
N ALA A 336 -19.91 -14.00 -6.87
CA ALA A 336 -18.64 -13.89 -7.59
C ALA A 336 -18.13 -15.24 -8.07
N LEU A 337 -18.26 -16.30 -7.25
CA LEU A 337 -17.84 -17.66 -7.59
C LEU A 337 -18.63 -18.26 -8.75
N LYS A 338 -19.84 -17.78 -9.03
CA LYS A 338 -20.68 -18.22 -10.14
C LYS A 338 -20.43 -17.49 -11.44
N ARG A 339 -19.62 -16.43 -11.43
CA ARG A 339 -19.30 -15.61 -12.60
C ARG A 339 -17.91 -15.93 -13.12
N PRO A 340 -17.67 -15.82 -14.42
CA PRO A 340 -16.31 -15.82 -14.95
C PRO A 340 -15.52 -14.70 -14.30
N THR A 341 -14.31 -14.99 -13.82
CA THR A 341 -13.43 -13.96 -13.30
C THR A 341 -13.06 -12.98 -14.41
N ALA A 342 -13.21 -11.68 -14.15
CA ALA A 342 -12.81 -10.65 -15.09
C ALA A 342 -11.29 -10.70 -15.29
N GLN A 343 -10.86 -11.08 -16.50
CA GLN A 343 -9.45 -11.05 -16.88
C GLN A 343 -9.11 -9.61 -17.30
N VAL A 344 -8.49 -8.85 -16.40
CA VAL A 344 -7.98 -7.51 -16.69
C VAL A 344 -6.46 -7.60 -16.82
N PRO A 345 -5.89 -7.32 -18.01
CA PRO A 345 -4.44 -7.29 -18.16
C PRO A 345 -3.83 -6.30 -17.17
N PHE A 346 -2.83 -6.74 -16.44
CA PHE A 346 -2.18 -5.92 -15.44
C PHE A 346 -0.80 -5.46 -15.92
N ASP A 347 -0.69 -4.21 -16.34
CA ASP A 347 0.54 -3.59 -16.85
C ASP A 347 1.33 -2.96 -15.68
N PHE A 348 2.12 -3.75 -14.96
CA PHE A 348 2.91 -3.29 -13.82
C PHE A 348 3.84 -2.12 -14.16
N GLU A 349 4.53 -2.18 -15.28
CA GLU A 349 5.46 -1.12 -15.74
C GLU A 349 4.71 0.18 -16.06
N GLY A 350 3.54 0.09 -16.68
CA GLY A 350 2.70 1.25 -16.96
C GLY A 350 2.18 1.94 -15.71
N TRP A 351 1.84 1.18 -14.65
CA TRP A 351 1.45 1.77 -13.36
C TRP A 351 2.60 2.60 -12.75
N TRP A 352 3.83 2.08 -12.81
CA TRP A 352 5.02 2.78 -12.33
C TRP A 352 5.38 3.98 -13.21
N THR A 353 5.18 3.87 -14.52
CA THR A 353 5.38 4.98 -15.47
C THR A 353 4.41 6.13 -15.19
N ASP A 354 3.14 5.84 -14.90
CA ASP A 354 2.13 6.85 -14.61
C ASP A 354 2.49 7.66 -13.35
N VAL A 355 2.85 6.99 -12.24
CA VAL A 355 3.26 7.70 -11.02
C VAL A 355 4.57 8.45 -11.22
N ALA A 356 5.53 7.86 -11.93
CA ALA A 356 6.81 8.53 -12.22
C ALA A 356 6.58 9.83 -13.01
N ASN A 357 5.72 9.80 -14.04
CA ASN A 357 5.37 10.99 -14.81
C ASN A 357 4.63 12.04 -13.99
N ALA A 358 3.69 11.61 -13.13
CA ALA A 358 2.99 12.52 -12.22
C ALA A 358 3.95 13.25 -11.25
N ILE A 359 4.97 12.52 -10.75
CA ILE A 359 5.98 13.10 -9.85
C ILE A 359 7.00 13.94 -10.62
N ARG A 360 7.45 13.50 -11.80
CA ARG A 360 8.35 14.28 -12.67
C ARG A 360 7.76 15.65 -13.03
N ALA A 361 6.47 15.74 -13.26
CA ALA A 361 5.78 17.00 -13.47
C ALA A 361 5.88 17.98 -12.27
N GLN A 362 6.31 17.48 -11.12
CA GLN A 362 6.51 18.24 -9.89
C GLN A 362 8.01 18.50 -9.57
N LEU A 363 8.94 18.00 -10.36
CA LEU A 363 10.38 18.23 -10.22
C LEU A 363 10.82 19.45 -11.03
#